data_b64d73495055d920e4a0d2da0c5efee4
#
_entry.id   b64d73495055d920e4a0d2da0c5efee4
#
_cell.length_a   1.000
_cell.length_b   1.000
_cell.length_c   1.000
_cell.angle_alpha   90.00
_cell.angle_beta   90.00
_cell.angle_gamma   90.00
#
_symmetry.space_group_name_H-M   'P 1'
#
loop_
_entity.id
_entity.type
_entity.pdbx_description
1 polymer ?
#
loop_
_entity_poly.entity_id
_entity_poly.type
_entity_poly.pdbx_seq_one_letter_code
_entity_poly.pdbx_strand_id
1 'polypeptide(L)'
;MITTFGDSLTAGVAGRSYPEQLQDLLDANGCHYQVDNQGVSGDTTTDGLARIDNVIAAKPVLVLLEFGGNDGLRGVPVTETRANLQQMIDRLKAAHIPIVLLGITLPPNYGPDYVKQFTAMYPALAKQNKLPYMPFLLLNVYEHQDMMQPDGIHPNGAGNHIIAEDVFHLIQPMLKKEKS
;
A
#
# COMPACT_ATOMS: atom_id res chain seq x y z
N MET A 1 5.86 7.73 13.95
CA MET A 1 4.80 7.87 12.95
C MET A 1 5.03 6.83 11.86
N ILE A 2 3.99 6.08 11.46
CA ILE A 2 3.96 5.18 10.30
C ILE A 2 3.22 5.94 9.20
N THR A 3 3.80 6.07 8.02
CA THR A 3 3.12 6.72 6.89
C THR A 3 2.59 5.68 5.92
N THR A 4 1.29 5.72 5.64
CA THR A 4 0.66 4.98 4.54
C THR A 4 0.67 5.86 3.31
N PHE A 5 1.37 5.45 2.26
CA PHE A 5 1.62 6.25 1.07
C PHE A 5 1.12 5.52 -0.17
N GLY A 6 0.04 6.04 -0.76
CA GLY A 6 -0.67 5.33 -1.80
C GLY A 6 -1.73 6.15 -2.53
N ASP A 7 -2.59 5.43 -3.22
CA ASP A 7 -3.70 5.97 -3.99
C ASP A 7 -5.05 5.93 -3.23
N SER A 8 -6.16 5.69 -3.93
CA SER A 8 -7.51 5.64 -3.34
C SER A 8 -7.70 4.47 -2.35
N LEU A 9 -7.00 3.37 -2.51
CA LEU A 9 -7.05 2.24 -1.59
C LEU A 9 -6.46 2.64 -0.22
N THR A 10 -5.45 3.50 -0.22
CA THR A 10 -4.84 4.07 0.98
C THR A 10 -5.67 5.25 1.52
N ALA A 11 -6.12 6.17 0.66
CA ALA A 11 -6.93 7.33 1.08
C ALA A 11 -8.22 6.92 1.79
N GLY A 12 -8.86 5.85 1.30
CA GLY A 12 -10.20 5.45 1.70
C GLY A 12 -11.28 6.23 0.93
N VAL A 13 -12.18 5.51 0.27
CA VAL A 13 -13.21 6.10 -0.60
C VAL A 13 -14.60 6.04 0.04
N ALA A 14 -14.85 5.05 0.90
CA ALA A 14 -16.11 4.93 1.63
C ALA A 14 -15.92 4.27 2.98
N GLY A 15 -16.54 4.86 4.00
CA GLY A 15 -16.38 4.44 5.39
C GLY A 15 -14.99 4.75 5.92
N ARG A 16 -14.62 4.09 7.00
CA ARG A 16 -13.28 4.25 7.59
C ARG A 16 -12.25 3.55 6.72
N SER A 17 -11.18 4.24 6.39
CA SER A 17 -10.05 3.72 5.64
C SER A 17 -9.25 2.66 6.43
N TYR A 18 -8.44 1.83 5.73
CA TYR A 18 -7.59 0.89 6.45
C TYR A 18 -6.51 1.59 7.33
N PRO A 19 -5.93 2.74 6.95
CA PRO A 19 -5.02 3.44 7.84
C PRO A 19 -5.64 3.90 9.16
N GLU A 20 -6.90 4.38 9.13
CA GLU A 20 -7.63 4.74 10.37
C GLU A 20 -7.88 3.53 11.26
N GLN A 21 -8.23 2.39 10.65
CA GLN A 21 -8.47 1.15 11.39
C GLN A 21 -7.17 0.48 11.85
N LEU A 22 -6.07 0.67 11.10
CA LEU A 22 -4.73 0.29 11.55
C LEU A 22 -4.31 1.07 12.80
N GLN A 23 -4.67 2.36 12.89
CA GLN A 23 -4.44 3.13 14.12
C GLN A 23 -5.12 2.51 15.32
N ASP A 24 -6.40 2.11 15.19
CA ASP A 24 -7.13 1.45 16.29
C ASP A 24 -6.44 0.14 16.72
N LEU A 25 -5.96 -0.66 15.75
CA LEU A 25 -5.26 -1.91 16.03
C LEU A 25 -3.92 -1.67 16.74
N LEU A 26 -3.18 -0.65 16.34
CA LEU A 26 -1.94 -0.26 17.01
C LEU A 26 -2.20 0.15 18.45
N ASP A 27 -3.20 0.99 18.68
CA ASP A 27 -3.57 1.48 20.01
C ASP A 27 -4.04 0.34 20.93
N ALA A 28 -4.90 -0.55 20.41
CA ALA A 28 -5.41 -1.72 21.13
C ALA A 28 -4.30 -2.72 21.53
N ASN A 29 -3.20 -2.75 20.78
CA ASN A 29 -2.06 -3.65 21.02
C ASN A 29 -0.87 -2.97 21.73
N GLY A 30 -1.05 -1.75 22.26
CA GLY A 30 -0.01 -1.00 22.97
C GLY A 30 1.18 -0.60 22.08
N CYS A 31 0.94 -0.45 20.79
CA CYS A 31 1.94 0.03 19.83
C CYS A 31 1.78 1.55 19.65
N HIS A 32 2.54 2.35 20.36
CA HIS A 32 2.41 3.82 20.38
C HIS A 32 2.98 4.48 19.11
N TYR A 33 2.37 4.18 17.97
CA TYR A 33 2.68 4.80 16.68
C TYR A 33 1.46 5.56 16.17
N GLN A 34 1.66 6.73 15.62
CA GLN A 34 0.62 7.43 14.86
C GLN A 34 0.69 7.00 13.40
N VAL A 35 -0.47 6.78 12.77
CA VAL A 35 -0.61 6.51 11.35
C VAL A 35 -0.91 7.81 10.63
N ASP A 36 -0.04 8.17 9.68
CA ASP A 36 -0.20 9.32 8.79
C ASP A 36 -0.68 8.82 7.42
N ASN A 37 -1.92 9.14 7.07
CA ASN A 37 -2.51 8.73 5.81
C ASN A 37 -2.17 9.74 4.70
N GLN A 38 -1.26 9.36 3.82
CA GLN A 38 -0.82 10.08 2.63
C GLN A 38 -1.36 9.44 1.34
N GLY A 39 -2.56 8.85 1.41
CA GLY A 39 -3.29 8.37 0.24
C GLY A 39 -3.92 9.54 -0.53
N VAL A 40 -3.85 9.51 -1.86
CA VAL A 40 -4.53 10.47 -2.75
C VAL A 40 -5.26 9.72 -3.84
N SER A 41 -6.59 9.83 -3.86
CA SER A 41 -7.43 9.14 -4.85
C SER A 41 -7.07 9.55 -6.28
N GLY A 42 -6.86 8.54 -7.13
CA GLY A 42 -6.53 8.73 -8.54
C GLY A 42 -5.04 8.85 -8.84
N ASP A 43 -4.16 8.94 -7.82
CA ASP A 43 -2.72 9.01 -8.02
C ASP A 43 -2.19 7.76 -8.75
N THR A 44 -1.33 8.01 -9.72
CA THR A 44 -0.46 7.01 -10.36
C THR A 44 0.89 6.94 -9.63
N THR A 45 1.75 6.01 -10.05
CA THR A 45 3.14 5.98 -9.57
C THR A 45 3.91 7.25 -9.92
N THR A 46 3.58 7.93 -11.02
CA THR A 46 4.17 9.22 -11.40
C THR A 46 3.79 10.31 -10.40
N ASP A 47 2.52 10.37 -10.00
CA ASP A 47 2.04 11.34 -9.01
C ASP A 47 2.66 11.07 -7.63
N GLY A 48 2.71 9.80 -7.20
CA GLY A 48 3.38 9.41 -5.97
C GLY A 48 4.86 9.82 -5.96
N LEU A 49 5.58 9.56 -7.06
CA LEU A 49 6.99 9.94 -7.20
C LEU A 49 7.18 11.47 -7.11
N ALA A 50 6.25 12.25 -7.63
CA ALA A 50 6.31 13.71 -7.58
C ALA A 50 6.19 14.28 -6.15
N ARG A 51 5.54 13.56 -5.22
CA ARG A 51 5.32 14.01 -3.83
C ARG A 51 6.07 13.22 -2.76
N ILE A 52 6.94 12.27 -3.13
CA ILE A 52 7.70 11.44 -2.18
C ILE A 52 8.57 12.25 -1.22
N ASP A 53 9.05 13.44 -1.62
CA ASP A 53 9.87 14.29 -0.77
C ASP A 53 9.13 14.80 0.46
N ASN A 54 7.82 15.00 0.38
CA ASN A 54 7.01 15.37 1.53
C ASN A 54 6.99 14.24 2.57
N VAL A 55 6.89 12.99 2.12
CA VAL A 55 6.96 11.81 2.99
C VAL A 55 8.34 11.70 3.64
N ILE A 56 9.41 11.88 2.86
CA ILE A 56 10.78 11.84 3.38
C ILE A 56 11.02 12.95 4.41
N ALA A 57 10.54 14.16 4.14
CA ALA A 57 10.69 15.30 5.05
C ALA A 57 9.99 15.08 6.41
N ALA A 58 8.91 14.31 6.44
CA ALA A 58 8.18 13.96 7.66
C ALA A 58 8.94 12.92 8.53
N LYS A 59 10.00 12.28 8.02
CA LYS A 59 10.85 11.31 8.71
C LYS A 59 10.08 10.19 9.41
N PRO A 60 9.21 9.45 8.71
CA PRO A 60 8.47 8.34 9.31
C PRO A 60 9.43 7.22 9.73
N VAL A 61 9.01 6.43 10.73
CA VAL A 61 9.75 5.23 11.16
C VAL A 61 9.50 4.04 10.22
N LEU A 62 8.44 4.10 9.42
CA LEU A 62 8.03 3.08 8.45
C LEU A 62 7.14 3.72 7.39
N VAL A 63 7.33 3.35 6.14
CA VAL A 63 6.42 3.67 5.02
C VAL A 63 5.77 2.39 4.51
N LEU A 64 4.45 2.39 4.44
CA LEU A 64 3.64 1.40 3.73
C LEU A 64 3.41 1.97 2.32
N LEU A 65 4.12 1.43 1.33
CA LEU A 65 4.12 1.92 -0.05
C LEU A 65 3.12 1.14 -0.89
N GLU A 66 2.04 1.79 -1.31
CA GLU A 66 0.96 1.23 -2.12
C GLU A 66 0.69 2.13 -3.32
N PHE A 67 1.05 1.72 -4.51
CA PHE A 67 0.77 2.40 -5.77
C PHE A 67 0.76 1.42 -6.93
N GLY A 68 0.12 1.82 -8.01
CA GLY A 68 0.12 1.13 -9.29
C GLY A 68 -1.28 0.74 -9.78
N GLY A 69 -2.28 0.72 -8.89
CA GLY A 69 -3.66 0.43 -9.30
C GLY A 69 -4.12 1.31 -10.45
N ASN A 70 -3.95 2.62 -10.32
CA ASN A 70 -4.34 3.58 -11.37
C ASN A 70 -3.48 3.47 -12.63
N ASP A 71 -2.18 3.15 -12.51
CA ASP A 71 -1.32 2.86 -13.66
C ASP A 71 -1.88 1.68 -14.46
N GLY A 72 -2.19 0.59 -13.76
CA GLY A 72 -2.74 -0.60 -14.37
C GLY A 72 -4.09 -0.36 -15.04
N LEU A 73 -5.02 0.32 -14.35
CA LEU A 73 -6.34 0.66 -14.87
C LEU A 73 -6.29 1.58 -16.09
N ARG A 74 -5.24 2.40 -16.22
CA ARG A 74 -5.01 3.31 -17.36
C ARG A 74 -4.11 2.70 -18.45
N GLY A 75 -3.64 1.46 -18.28
CA GLY A 75 -2.80 0.77 -19.26
C GLY A 75 -1.39 1.36 -19.39
N VAL A 76 -0.87 1.98 -18.32
CA VAL A 76 0.52 2.47 -18.29
C VAL A 76 1.48 1.28 -18.47
N PRO A 77 2.55 1.41 -19.27
CA PRO A 77 3.52 0.33 -19.43
C PRO A 77 4.06 -0.14 -18.07
N VAL A 78 4.05 -1.47 -17.83
CA VAL A 78 4.52 -2.07 -16.56
C VAL A 78 5.96 -1.66 -16.24
N THR A 79 6.79 -1.46 -17.27
CA THR A 79 8.16 -0.98 -17.11
C THR A 79 8.25 0.43 -16.52
N GLU A 80 7.31 1.30 -16.85
CA GLU A 80 7.23 2.66 -16.30
C GLU A 80 6.75 2.63 -14.86
N THR A 81 5.64 1.94 -14.58
CA THR A 81 5.13 1.72 -13.22
C THR A 81 6.22 1.16 -12.30
N ARG A 82 6.95 0.14 -12.80
CA ARG A 82 8.06 -0.47 -12.07
C ARG A 82 9.21 0.52 -11.82
N ALA A 83 9.58 1.32 -12.82
CA ALA A 83 10.66 2.29 -12.70
C ALA A 83 10.33 3.37 -11.65
N ASN A 84 9.08 3.85 -11.64
CA ASN A 84 8.62 4.84 -10.66
C ASN A 84 8.62 4.27 -9.24
N LEU A 85 8.10 3.06 -9.04
CA LEU A 85 8.15 2.36 -7.75
C LEU A 85 9.60 2.17 -7.28
N GLN A 86 10.51 1.75 -8.17
CA GLN A 86 11.92 1.59 -7.83
C GLN A 86 12.54 2.92 -7.40
N GLN A 87 12.26 4.02 -8.10
CA GLN A 87 12.76 5.34 -7.72
C GLN A 87 12.24 5.78 -6.34
N MET A 88 10.95 5.55 -6.03
CA MET A 88 10.42 5.82 -4.68
C MET A 88 11.14 4.99 -3.61
N ILE A 89 11.33 3.69 -3.87
CA ILE A 89 12.07 2.79 -2.98
C ILE A 89 13.50 3.28 -2.76
N ASP A 90 14.21 3.67 -3.83
CA ASP A 90 15.60 4.15 -3.75
C ASP A 90 15.70 5.43 -2.93
N ARG A 91 14.77 6.38 -3.11
CA ARG A 91 14.74 7.63 -2.35
C ARG A 91 14.45 7.41 -0.87
N LEU A 92 13.50 6.55 -0.53
CA LEU A 92 13.21 6.18 0.86
C LEU A 92 14.41 5.47 1.52
N LYS A 93 15.06 4.54 0.80
CA LYS A 93 16.27 3.85 1.28
C LYS A 93 17.45 4.81 1.48
N ALA A 94 17.65 5.75 0.56
CA ALA A 94 18.66 6.80 0.71
C ALA A 94 18.44 7.68 1.96
N ALA A 95 17.18 7.86 2.34
CA ALA A 95 16.79 8.53 3.58
C ALA A 95 16.78 7.61 4.82
N HIS A 96 17.21 6.35 4.69
CA HIS A 96 17.19 5.34 5.74
C HIS A 96 15.80 5.05 6.34
N ILE A 97 14.74 5.20 5.54
CA ILE A 97 13.36 4.95 5.96
C ILE A 97 12.99 3.50 5.60
N PRO A 98 12.59 2.66 6.57
CA PRO A 98 12.07 1.32 6.33
C PRO A 98 10.82 1.34 5.47
N ILE A 99 10.65 0.31 4.61
CA ILE A 99 9.57 0.22 3.64
C ILE A 99 8.92 -1.17 3.73
N VAL A 100 7.60 -1.21 3.68
CA VAL A 100 6.81 -2.39 3.33
C VAL A 100 6.11 -2.10 2.01
N LEU A 101 6.25 -3.00 1.04
CA LEU A 101 5.60 -2.87 -0.26
C LEU A 101 4.25 -3.59 -0.23
N LEU A 102 3.20 -2.86 -0.56
CA LEU A 102 1.83 -3.40 -0.67
C LEU A 102 1.49 -3.57 -2.16
N GLY A 103 1.37 -4.82 -2.59
CA GLY A 103 1.13 -5.17 -3.99
C GLY A 103 -0.33 -5.03 -4.39
N ILE A 104 -0.54 -4.79 -5.68
CA ILE A 104 -1.84 -4.71 -6.32
C ILE A 104 -1.89 -5.70 -7.48
N THR A 105 -3.06 -6.21 -7.81
CA THR A 105 -3.32 -6.91 -9.06
C THR A 105 -4.43 -6.21 -9.86
N LEU A 106 -4.64 -6.66 -11.08
CA LEU A 106 -5.64 -6.09 -11.99
C LEU A 106 -6.73 -7.11 -12.30
N PRO A 107 -7.94 -6.65 -12.62
CA PRO A 107 -8.98 -7.51 -13.16
C PRO A 107 -8.52 -8.24 -14.43
N PRO A 108 -8.99 -9.48 -14.67
CA PRO A 108 -8.48 -10.30 -15.78
C PRO A 108 -8.82 -9.75 -17.18
N ASN A 109 -9.80 -8.86 -17.30
CA ASN A 109 -10.21 -8.22 -18.55
C ASN A 109 -9.17 -7.23 -19.12
N TYR A 110 -8.08 -6.94 -18.39
CA TYR A 110 -6.95 -6.13 -18.89
C TYR A 110 -5.96 -6.93 -19.77
N GLY A 111 -6.28 -8.18 -20.05
CA GLY A 111 -5.47 -9.09 -20.87
C GLY A 111 -4.43 -9.87 -20.04
N PRO A 112 -4.32 -11.19 -20.32
CA PRO A 112 -3.55 -12.10 -19.47
C PRO A 112 -2.07 -11.74 -19.39
N ASP A 113 -1.45 -11.29 -20.47
CA ASP A 113 -0.02 -10.96 -20.50
C ASP A 113 0.28 -9.69 -19.70
N TYR A 114 -0.57 -8.67 -19.82
CA TYR A 114 -0.41 -7.43 -19.06
C TYR A 114 -0.63 -7.67 -17.57
N VAL A 115 -1.71 -8.36 -17.18
CA VAL A 115 -1.99 -8.71 -15.78
C VAL A 115 -0.86 -9.54 -15.17
N LYS A 116 -0.35 -10.53 -15.92
CA LYS A 116 0.77 -11.37 -15.48
C LYS A 116 2.05 -10.55 -15.22
N GLN A 117 2.42 -9.67 -16.15
CA GLN A 117 3.58 -8.80 -16.00
C GLN A 117 3.40 -7.83 -14.83
N PHE A 118 2.22 -7.23 -14.71
CA PHE A 118 1.88 -6.30 -13.66
C PHE A 118 1.98 -6.96 -12.27
N THR A 119 1.34 -8.11 -12.10
CA THR A 119 1.36 -8.86 -10.83
C THR A 119 2.77 -9.34 -10.47
N ALA A 120 3.58 -9.76 -11.44
CA ALA A 120 4.95 -10.23 -11.21
C ALA A 120 5.93 -9.10 -10.82
N MET A 121 5.57 -7.85 -11.05
CA MET A 121 6.42 -6.70 -10.76
C MET A 121 6.70 -6.54 -9.27
N TYR A 122 5.68 -6.67 -8.41
CA TYR A 122 5.81 -6.43 -6.97
C TYR A 122 6.73 -7.44 -6.26
N PRO A 123 6.58 -8.77 -6.43
CA PRO A 123 7.52 -9.71 -5.84
C PRO A 123 8.95 -9.54 -6.37
N ALA A 124 9.10 -9.15 -7.66
CA ALA A 124 10.41 -8.86 -8.22
C ALA A 124 11.07 -7.64 -7.56
N LEU A 125 10.32 -6.55 -7.36
CA LEU A 125 10.79 -5.35 -6.64
C LEU A 125 11.11 -5.67 -5.17
N ALA A 126 10.23 -6.40 -4.48
CA ALA A 126 10.44 -6.79 -3.10
C ALA A 126 11.72 -7.63 -2.92
N LYS A 127 11.90 -8.64 -3.78
CA LYS A 127 13.10 -9.49 -3.78
C LYS A 127 14.38 -8.69 -4.08
N GLN A 128 14.35 -7.86 -5.13
CA GLN A 128 15.50 -7.03 -5.55
C GLN A 128 15.93 -6.09 -4.42
N ASN A 129 14.98 -5.53 -3.70
CA ASN A 129 15.21 -4.52 -2.67
C ASN A 129 15.26 -5.09 -1.25
N LYS A 130 15.02 -6.40 -1.06
CA LYS A 130 14.94 -7.11 0.23
C LYS A 130 13.88 -6.47 1.15
N LEU A 131 12.70 -6.17 0.59
CA LEU A 131 11.59 -5.57 1.32
C LEU A 131 10.61 -6.63 1.82
N PRO A 132 10.06 -6.47 3.03
CA PRO A 132 8.80 -7.11 3.38
C PRO A 132 7.72 -6.65 2.38
N TYR A 133 6.83 -7.55 1.97
CA TYR A 133 5.76 -7.18 1.05
C TYR A 133 4.51 -8.02 1.25
N MET A 134 3.37 -7.43 0.89
CA MET A 134 2.09 -8.09 0.77
C MET A 134 1.83 -8.32 -0.72
N PRO A 135 1.59 -9.56 -1.17
CA PRO A 135 1.40 -9.86 -2.60
C PRO A 135 0.23 -9.13 -3.24
N PHE A 136 -0.87 -9.02 -2.49
CA PHE A 136 -2.08 -8.34 -2.93
C PHE A 136 -2.83 -7.77 -1.71
N LEU A 137 -2.96 -6.45 -1.68
CA LEU A 137 -3.59 -5.73 -0.56
C LEU A 137 -5.04 -6.17 -0.30
N LEU A 138 -5.78 -6.55 -1.35
CA LEU A 138 -7.19 -6.96 -1.26
C LEU A 138 -7.36 -8.48 -1.23
N LEU A 139 -6.33 -9.26 -0.91
CA LEU A 139 -6.33 -10.72 -1.02
C LEU A 139 -7.52 -11.37 -0.28
N ASN A 140 -7.82 -10.92 0.92
CA ASN A 140 -8.88 -11.46 1.77
C ASN A 140 -10.20 -10.68 1.67
N VAL A 141 -10.33 -9.79 0.70
CA VAL A 141 -11.46 -8.86 0.56
C VAL A 141 -12.09 -8.93 -0.83
N TYR A 142 -11.28 -9.03 -1.89
CA TYR A 142 -11.70 -8.85 -3.28
C TYR A 142 -12.82 -9.79 -3.73
N GLU A 143 -12.84 -11.04 -3.27
CA GLU A 143 -13.86 -12.04 -3.64
C GLU A 143 -15.14 -11.93 -2.79
N HIS A 144 -15.16 -11.09 -1.75
CA HIS A 144 -16.26 -10.89 -0.83
C HIS A 144 -17.06 -9.64 -1.21
N GLN A 145 -18.18 -9.83 -1.91
CA GLN A 145 -19.02 -8.72 -2.39
C GLN A 145 -19.55 -7.84 -1.26
N ASP A 146 -19.78 -8.38 -0.09
CA ASP A 146 -20.21 -7.67 1.12
C ASP A 146 -19.08 -6.81 1.74
N MET A 147 -17.84 -6.99 1.31
CA MET A 147 -16.67 -6.21 1.72
C MET A 147 -16.22 -5.18 0.68
N MET A 148 -16.81 -5.21 -0.52
CA MET A 148 -16.47 -4.31 -1.63
C MET A 148 -17.59 -3.31 -1.87
N GLN A 149 -17.23 -2.19 -2.50
CA GLN A 149 -18.20 -1.23 -3.03
C GLN A 149 -18.78 -1.75 -4.36
N PRO A 150 -19.92 -1.18 -4.82
CA PRO A 150 -20.54 -1.58 -6.08
C PRO A 150 -19.64 -1.39 -7.32
N ASP A 151 -18.58 -0.60 -7.22
CA ASP A 151 -17.61 -0.40 -8.31
C ASP A 151 -16.68 -1.61 -8.52
N GLY A 152 -16.65 -2.56 -7.56
CA GLY A 152 -15.83 -3.76 -7.63
C GLY A 152 -14.30 -3.52 -7.54
N ILE A 153 -13.90 -2.30 -7.17
CA ILE A 153 -12.49 -1.88 -7.09
C ILE A 153 -12.12 -1.51 -5.65
N HIS A 154 -12.98 -0.75 -4.98
CA HIS A 154 -12.71 -0.22 -3.65
C HIS A 154 -13.37 -1.06 -2.56
N PRO A 155 -12.67 -1.33 -1.45
CA PRO A 155 -13.28 -1.94 -0.27
C PRO A 155 -14.26 -0.96 0.40
N ASN A 156 -15.25 -1.50 1.08
CA ASN A 156 -16.06 -0.73 2.03
C ASN A 156 -15.42 -0.74 3.43
N GLY A 157 -16.10 -0.20 4.44
CA GLY A 157 -15.57 -0.14 5.81
C GLY A 157 -15.22 -1.51 6.41
N ALA A 158 -15.98 -2.56 6.09
CA ALA A 158 -15.70 -3.93 6.55
C ALA A 158 -14.46 -4.51 5.84
N GLY A 159 -14.35 -4.30 4.53
CA GLY A 159 -13.16 -4.70 3.77
C GLY A 159 -11.90 -3.97 4.23
N ASN A 160 -11.99 -2.68 4.50
CA ASN A 160 -10.89 -1.89 5.06
C ASN A 160 -10.44 -2.41 6.44
N HIS A 161 -11.36 -2.98 7.23
CA HIS A 161 -11.02 -3.60 8.51
C HIS A 161 -10.12 -4.82 8.33
N ILE A 162 -10.49 -5.72 7.42
CA ILE A 162 -9.68 -6.91 7.10
C ILE A 162 -8.31 -6.51 6.55
N ILE A 163 -8.26 -5.51 5.68
CA ILE A 163 -6.98 -4.97 5.17
C ILE A 163 -6.11 -4.45 6.32
N ALA A 164 -6.70 -3.72 7.26
CA ALA A 164 -5.97 -3.20 8.43
C ALA A 164 -5.40 -4.33 9.31
N GLU A 165 -6.16 -5.42 9.53
CA GLU A 165 -5.69 -6.59 10.25
C GLU A 165 -4.52 -7.28 9.53
N ASP A 166 -4.63 -7.50 8.22
CA ASP A 166 -3.59 -8.13 7.41
C ASP A 166 -2.30 -7.28 7.41
N VAL A 167 -2.43 -5.98 7.25
CA VAL A 167 -1.30 -5.03 7.32
C VAL A 167 -0.71 -5.01 8.72
N PHE A 168 -1.52 -4.96 9.77
CA PHE A 168 -1.04 -5.00 11.15
C PHE A 168 -0.23 -6.26 11.43
N HIS A 169 -0.73 -7.44 11.05
CA HIS A 169 -0.01 -8.70 11.21
C HIS A 169 1.34 -8.71 10.48
N LEU A 170 1.40 -8.11 9.28
CA LEU A 170 2.63 -8.02 8.51
C LEU A 170 3.67 -7.11 9.19
N ILE A 171 3.26 -5.97 9.73
CA ILE A 171 4.19 -4.98 10.29
C ILE A 171 4.50 -5.19 11.78
N GLN A 172 3.63 -5.86 12.53
CA GLN A 172 3.78 -6.05 13.98
C GLN A 172 5.18 -6.55 14.40
N PRO A 173 5.81 -7.52 13.70
CA PRO A 173 7.17 -7.96 14.05
C PRO A 173 8.25 -6.90 13.88
N MET A 174 7.97 -5.85 13.09
CA MET A 174 8.89 -4.74 12.81
C MET A 174 8.77 -3.61 13.84
N LEU A 175 7.68 -3.59 14.59
CA LEU A 175 7.38 -2.54 15.56
C LEU A 175 8.01 -2.84 16.91
N LYS A 176 8.55 -1.80 17.55
CA LYS A 176 9.01 -1.92 18.94
C LYS A 176 7.78 -1.89 19.86
N LYS A 177 7.60 -2.94 20.66
CA LYS A 177 6.72 -2.89 21.83
C LYS A 177 7.47 -2.16 22.92
N GLU A 178 6.85 -1.18 23.58
CA GLU A 178 7.42 -0.69 24.83
C GLU A 178 7.44 -1.84 25.84
N LYS A 179 8.59 -2.00 26.49
CA LYS A 179 8.70 -2.92 27.64
C LYS A 179 7.90 -2.26 28.76
N SER A 180 6.79 -2.89 29.13
CA SER A 180 6.07 -2.61 30.40
C SER A 180 7.00 -2.69 31.58
#